data_6b767f917ea5ac9e190a0b75fb510be3
#
_entry.id   6b767f917ea5ac9e190a0b75fb510be3
#
_cell.length_a   1.000
_cell.length_b   1.000
_cell.length_c   1.000
_cell.angle_alpha   90.00
_cell.angle_beta   90.00
_cell.angle_gamma   90.00
#
_symmetry.space_group_name_H-M   'P 1'
#
loop_
_entity.id
_entity.type
_entity.pdbx_description
1 polymer ?
#
loop_
_entity_poly.entity_id
_entity_poly.type
_entity_poly.pdbx_seq_one_letter_code
_entity_poly.pdbx_strand_id
1 'polypeptide(L)'
;MDREIWRGKDVGYIVKKKMNRSCRKNGMVSVNRWGFGSVNRAVKKGEGKEMDQEIKQRIETLKKEKDAVILAHYYVDGEVQEIADYVGDSYYLAELATTVPQKTIIFCGVSFMGESAKILSPEKTVIMADRSADCPMAHMVEVEKIREVRKEYPDVAVVCYVNSMAEIKAESDVCVTSSNALKIVKKLPNKDIFFIPDENLGRFIAKKVPEKHFIFNDGFCHVHKSIHAEDVKKAKELHPEAVVLAHPECTGDVLELADFVGSTSQIIDYATNSDEKVFLICTEMGVFYELLQKNPEKKFFSVGHRQFCPNMK
;
A
#
# COMPACT_ATOMS: atom_id res chain seq x y z
N MET A 1 14.86 5.91 30.41
CA MET A 1 15.41 6.48 29.18
C MET A 1 14.26 6.73 28.25
N ASP A 2 13.89 7.97 28.18
CA ASP A 2 12.66 8.46 27.57
C ASP A 2 12.71 8.36 26.04
N ARG A 3 11.55 8.00 25.49
CA ARG A 3 11.36 7.86 24.04
C ARG A 3 10.74 9.13 23.53
N GLU A 4 11.47 9.88 22.76
CA GLU A 4 10.88 10.94 21.96
C GLU A 4 10.21 10.33 20.71
N ILE A 5 8.87 10.28 20.74
CA ILE A 5 8.05 10.08 19.54
C ILE A 5 7.86 11.47 18.96
N TRP A 6 8.57 11.78 17.90
CA TRP A 6 8.36 13.02 17.17
C TRP A 6 7.04 12.96 16.40
N ARG A 7 6.00 13.61 16.93
CA ARG A 7 4.74 13.89 16.25
C ARG A 7 4.84 15.26 15.60
N GLY A 8 5.27 15.30 14.34
CA GLY A 8 5.12 16.49 13.53
C GLY A 8 4.09 16.23 12.43
N LYS A 9 3.17 17.16 12.19
CA LYS A 9 2.12 17.08 11.14
C LYS A 9 2.66 16.83 9.71
N ASP A 10 3.95 16.71 9.53
CA ASP A 10 4.66 16.63 8.26
C ASP A 10 5.84 15.65 8.21
N VAL A 11 6.01 14.76 9.19
CA VAL A 11 7.20 13.90 9.30
C VAL A 11 6.78 12.44 9.45
N GLY A 12 7.47 11.55 8.71
CA GLY A 12 7.34 10.10 8.86
C GLY A 12 7.69 9.65 10.29
N TYR A 13 7.10 8.56 10.71
CA TYR A 13 7.28 8.04 12.06
C TYR A 13 8.68 7.44 12.23
N ILE A 14 9.41 7.88 13.26
CA ILE A 14 10.70 7.31 13.66
C ILE A 14 10.42 6.27 14.75
N VAL A 15 10.82 5.02 14.50
CA VAL A 15 10.64 3.92 15.46
C VAL A 15 12.01 3.37 15.86
N LYS A 16 12.45 3.68 17.10
CA LYS A 16 13.55 2.97 17.75
C LYS A 16 13.02 2.18 18.93
N LYS A 17 12.89 0.85 18.84
CA LYS A 17 12.72 -0.04 19.99
C LYS A 17 13.20 -1.46 19.75
N LYS A 18 13.99 -2.00 20.68
CA LYS A 18 14.28 -3.43 20.81
C LYS A 18 13.01 -4.19 21.17
N MET A 19 12.59 -5.12 20.30
CA MET A 19 11.54 -6.10 20.60
C MET A 19 12.14 -7.43 21.04
N ASN A 20 11.55 -8.06 22.05
CA ASN A 20 11.88 -9.39 22.51
C ASN A 20 11.31 -10.44 21.53
N ARG A 21 12.12 -11.48 21.26
CA ARG A 21 11.79 -12.61 20.38
C ARG A 21 10.76 -13.53 21.01
N SER A 22 9.57 -13.66 20.40
CA SER A 22 8.77 -14.90 20.47
C SER A 22 7.63 -14.83 19.45
N CYS A 23 7.72 -15.60 18.40
CA CYS A 23 6.71 -16.42 17.75
C CYS A 23 7.14 -16.82 16.34
N ARG A 24 7.45 -18.09 16.15
CA ARG A 24 7.56 -18.76 14.85
C ARG A 24 6.62 -19.96 14.80
N LYS A 25 6.02 -20.16 13.63
CA LYS A 25 5.75 -21.42 12.89
C LYS A 25 4.31 -21.80 12.60
N ASN A 26 4.19 -22.18 11.32
CA ASN A 26 3.35 -23.19 10.62
C ASN A 26 2.09 -22.64 9.95
N GLY A 27 1.76 -22.99 8.71
CA GLY A 27 2.08 -23.99 7.74
C GLY A 27 1.22 -23.83 6.46
N MET A 28 1.69 -24.36 5.34
CA MET A 28 1.11 -24.33 3.98
C MET A 28 -0.21 -25.08 3.83
N VAL A 29 -1.12 -24.59 2.93
CA VAL A 29 -2.04 -25.41 2.13
C VAL A 29 -2.34 -24.76 0.77
N SER A 30 -2.48 -25.61 -0.24
CA SER A 30 -2.44 -25.49 -1.69
C SER A 30 -3.58 -24.76 -2.38
N VAL A 31 -3.25 -24.21 -3.55
CA VAL A 31 -4.07 -23.46 -4.52
C VAL A 31 -4.82 -24.38 -5.47
N ASN A 32 -6.07 -24.07 -5.82
CA ASN A 32 -6.77 -24.58 -6.98
C ASN A 32 -7.13 -23.47 -7.99
N ARG A 33 -6.97 -23.84 -9.23
CA ARG A 33 -6.89 -23.13 -10.50
C ARG A 33 -8.28 -22.70 -11.01
N TRP A 34 -8.45 -21.44 -11.48
CA TRP A 34 -9.61 -21.03 -12.28
C TRP A 34 -9.17 -20.45 -13.63
N GLY A 35 -9.94 -20.84 -14.66
CA GLY A 35 -9.65 -20.57 -16.08
C GLY A 35 -10.02 -19.15 -16.51
N PHE A 36 -9.33 -18.70 -17.55
CA PHE A 36 -9.41 -17.38 -18.14
C PHE A 36 -10.54 -17.25 -19.18
N GLY A 37 -11.35 -16.21 -19.04
CA GLY A 37 -12.23 -15.68 -20.09
C GLY A 37 -11.93 -14.19 -20.25
N SER A 38 -11.89 -13.73 -21.50
CA SER A 38 -11.59 -12.36 -21.92
C SER A 38 -12.49 -11.33 -21.23
N VAL A 39 -11.90 -10.36 -20.54
CA VAL A 39 -12.65 -9.31 -19.83
C VAL A 39 -12.60 -8.01 -20.63
N ASN A 40 -13.48 -7.92 -21.64
CA ASN A 40 -14.13 -6.67 -21.99
C ASN A 40 -15.38 -6.56 -21.11
N ARG A 41 -15.21 -6.30 -19.80
CA ARG A 41 -16.29 -5.88 -18.93
C ARG A 41 -15.93 -4.53 -18.36
N ALA A 42 -16.61 -3.49 -18.83
CA ALA A 42 -16.90 -2.35 -17.97
C ALA A 42 -17.44 -2.94 -16.66
N VAL A 43 -16.85 -2.61 -15.53
CA VAL A 43 -17.39 -3.00 -14.23
C VAL A 43 -18.78 -2.37 -14.15
N LYS A 44 -19.81 -3.12 -14.55
CA LYS A 44 -21.19 -2.70 -14.38
C LYS A 44 -21.46 -2.70 -12.88
N LYS A 45 -22.00 -1.59 -12.40
CA LYS A 45 -22.65 -1.50 -11.11
C LYS A 45 -23.56 -2.75 -10.96
N GLY A 46 -23.23 -3.69 -10.05
CA GLY A 46 -24.16 -4.68 -9.58
C GLY A 46 -24.03 -6.11 -10.11
N GLU A 47 -22.85 -6.75 -10.08
CA GLU A 47 -22.74 -8.22 -10.12
C GLU A 47 -21.82 -8.77 -8.99
N GLY A 48 -21.47 -7.97 -7.98
CA GLY A 48 -21.14 -8.50 -6.66
C GLY A 48 -22.44 -9.00 -6.01
N LYS A 49 -22.45 -10.18 -5.40
CA LYS A 49 -23.55 -10.55 -4.52
C LYS A 49 -23.66 -9.46 -3.47
N GLU A 50 -24.82 -8.78 -3.43
CA GLU A 50 -25.11 -7.81 -2.38
C GLU A 50 -24.92 -8.54 -1.04
N MET A 51 -24.07 -8.00 -0.18
CA MET A 51 -23.79 -8.63 1.13
C MET A 51 -25.12 -8.76 1.89
N ASP A 52 -25.37 -9.94 2.44
CA ASP A 52 -26.58 -10.25 3.18
C ASP A 52 -26.82 -9.19 4.27
N GLN A 53 -28.00 -8.59 4.26
CA GLN A 53 -28.40 -7.56 5.23
C GLN A 53 -28.30 -8.04 6.68
N GLU A 54 -28.54 -9.33 6.92
CA GLU A 54 -28.36 -9.94 8.23
C GLU A 54 -26.90 -9.92 8.68
N ILE A 55 -25.97 -10.22 7.75
CA ILE A 55 -24.52 -10.16 8.00
C ILE A 55 -24.10 -8.73 8.32
N LYS A 56 -24.51 -7.73 7.52
CA LYS A 56 -24.22 -6.31 7.77
C LYS A 56 -24.70 -5.90 9.16
N GLN A 57 -25.93 -6.22 9.50
CA GLN A 57 -26.51 -5.88 10.80
C GLN A 57 -25.77 -6.57 11.96
N ARG A 58 -25.33 -7.81 11.76
CA ARG A 58 -24.54 -8.55 12.76
C ARG A 58 -23.17 -7.91 12.96
N ILE A 59 -22.50 -7.47 11.89
CA ILE A 59 -21.21 -6.75 11.96
C ILE A 59 -21.39 -5.46 12.77
N GLU A 60 -22.40 -4.65 12.46
CA GLU A 60 -22.65 -3.40 13.17
C GLU A 60 -22.94 -3.61 14.68
N THR A 61 -23.64 -4.71 15.01
CA THR A 61 -23.88 -5.09 16.39
C THR A 61 -22.58 -5.43 17.12
N LEU A 62 -21.73 -6.27 16.48
CA LEU A 62 -20.46 -6.71 17.04
C LEU A 62 -19.46 -5.55 17.19
N LYS A 63 -19.44 -4.60 16.25
CA LYS A 63 -18.62 -3.38 16.37
C LYS A 63 -18.93 -2.62 17.65
N LYS A 64 -20.21 -2.45 17.96
CA LYS A 64 -20.65 -1.77 19.20
C LYS A 64 -20.32 -2.58 20.45
N GLU A 65 -20.61 -3.89 20.45
CA GLU A 65 -20.34 -4.79 21.57
C GLU A 65 -18.84 -4.89 21.91
N LYS A 66 -17.97 -4.80 20.91
CA LYS A 66 -16.51 -4.99 21.04
C LYS A 66 -15.73 -3.70 21.09
N ASP A 67 -16.39 -2.54 21.07
CA ASP A 67 -15.73 -1.24 20.93
C ASP A 67 -14.71 -1.27 19.77
N ALA A 68 -15.21 -1.67 18.59
CA ALA A 68 -14.39 -1.97 17.42
C ALA A 68 -14.66 -1.02 16.26
N VAL A 69 -13.61 -0.74 15.49
CA VAL A 69 -13.63 -0.01 14.22
C VAL A 69 -13.01 -0.87 13.13
N ILE A 70 -13.56 -0.82 11.92
CA ILE A 70 -13.05 -1.52 10.73
C ILE A 70 -12.29 -0.53 9.86
N LEU A 71 -11.00 -0.79 9.64
CA LEU A 71 -10.13 -0.05 8.74
C LEU A 71 -9.82 -0.92 7.53
N ALA A 72 -10.11 -0.47 6.33
CA ALA A 72 -9.91 -1.23 5.09
C ALA A 72 -9.01 -0.50 4.10
N HIS A 73 -8.11 -1.23 3.46
CA HIS A 73 -7.29 -0.68 2.39
C HIS A 73 -8.09 -0.61 1.08
N TYR A 74 -7.81 0.36 0.22
CA TYR A 74 -8.44 0.52 -1.11
C TYR A 74 -8.34 -0.71 -2.03
N TYR A 75 -7.46 -1.66 -1.74
CA TYR A 75 -7.21 -2.85 -2.57
C TYR A 75 -7.98 -4.10 -2.11
N VAL A 76 -8.72 -4.05 -1.00
CA VAL A 76 -9.60 -5.15 -0.61
C VAL A 76 -10.87 -5.14 -1.45
N ASP A 77 -11.59 -6.26 -1.48
CA ASP A 77 -12.83 -6.37 -2.22
C ASP A 77 -13.83 -5.27 -1.85
N GLY A 78 -14.62 -4.80 -2.84
CA GLY A 78 -15.57 -3.71 -2.67
C GLY A 78 -16.60 -3.96 -1.57
N GLU A 79 -17.04 -5.23 -1.38
CA GLU A 79 -17.94 -5.61 -0.29
C GLU A 79 -17.32 -5.37 1.10
N VAL A 80 -15.99 -5.54 1.22
CA VAL A 80 -15.26 -5.25 2.46
C VAL A 80 -15.10 -3.75 2.64
N GLN A 81 -14.82 -3.00 1.56
CA GLN A 81 -14.77 -1.54 1.62
C GLN A 81 -16.12 -0.94 2.04
N GLU A 82 -17.24 -1.52 1.59
CA GLU A 82 -18.59 -1.06 1.91
C GLU A 82 -18.94 -1.13 3.40
N ILE A 83 -18.44 -2.14 4.12
CA ILE A 83 -18.71 -2.32 5.57
C ILE A 83 -17.67 -1.68 6.47
N ALA A 84 -16.56 -1.17 5.89
CA ALA A 84 -15.52 -0.51 6.65
C ALA A 84 -15.98 0.86 7.14
N ASP A 85 -15.55 1.22 8.35
CA ASP A 85 -15.77 2.58 8.87
C ASP A 85 -14.90 3.60 8.16
N TYR A 86 -13.71 3.16 7.74
CA TYR A 86 -12.76 3.99 7.02
C TYR A 86 -12.03 3.18 5.96
N VAL A 87 -11.92 3.74 4.77
CA VAL A 87 -11.18 3.18 3.63
C VAL A 87 -10.06 4.14 3.25
N GLY A 88 -8.85 3.63 3.02
CA GLY A 88 -7.70 4.48 2.74
C GLY A 88 -6.47 3.73 2.25
N ASP A 89 -5.40 4.49 1.98
CA ASP A 89 -4.07 3.92 1.78
C ASP A 89 -3.35 3.64 3.11
N SER A 90 -2.17 3.03 3.01
CA SER A 90 -1.38 2.64 4.19
C SER A 90 -1.04 3.81 5.11
N TYR A 91 -0.82 5.02 4.55
CA TYR A 91 -0.49 6.20 5.35
C TYR A 91 -1.71 6.68 6.15
N TYR A 92 -2.82 6.92 5.46
CA TYR A 92 -4.06 7.38 6.07
C TYR A 92 -4.55 6.42 7.17
N LEU A 93 -4.56 5.12 6.89
CA LEU A 93 -5.02 4.13 7.86
C LEU A 93 -4.08 4.01 9.08
N ALA A 94 -2.76 4.17 8.89
CA ALA A 94 -1.81 4.18 9.99
C ALA A 94 -1.98 5.41 10.90
N GLU A 95 -2.22 6.60 10.32
CA GLU A 95 -2.51 7.82 11.07
C GLU A 95 -3.84 7.69 11.81
N LEU A 96 -4.88 7.20 11.12
CA LEU A 96 -6.21 7.03 11.68
C LEU A 96 -6.21 6.04 12.86
N ALA A 97 -5.45 4.96 12.78
CA ALA A 97 -5.30 4.01 13.88
C ALA A 97 -4.87 4.67 15.21
N THR A 98 -4.16 5.80 15.15
CA THR A 98 -3.73 6.55 16.35
C THR A 98 -4.82 7.47 16.91
N THR A 99 -5.82 7.82 16.13
CA THR A 99 -6.81 8.86 16.48
C THR A 99 -8.20 8.31 16.76
N VAL A 100 -8.57 7.15 16.20
CA VAL A 100 -9.89 6.54 16.48
C VAL A 100 -10.05 6.22 17.96
N PRO A 101 -11.24 6.49 18.55
CA PRO A 101 -11.46 6.29 19.97
C PRO A 101 -11.58 4.80 20.36
N GLN A 102 -11.95 3.92 19.45
CA GLN A 102 -12.19 2.51 19.72
C GLN A 102 -10.92 1.79 20.18
N LYS A 103 -11.10 0.85 21.10
CA LYS A 103 -10.01 0.03 21.66
C LYS A 103 -9.59 -1.12 20.75
N THR A 104 -10.50 -1.55 19.86
CA THR A 104 -10.27 -2.66 18.94
C THR A 104 -10.29 -2.16 17.50
N ILE A 105 -9.26 -2.50 16.73
CA ILE A 105 -9.16 -2.23 15.30
C ILE A 105 -9.24 -3.57 14.57
N ILE A 106 -10.23 -3.73 13.70
CA ILE A 106 -10.27 -4.80 12.71
C ILE A 106 -9.62 -4.25 11.44
N PHE A 107 -8.51 -4.85 11.04
CA PHE A 107 -7.75 -4.37 9.89
C PHE A 107 -7.97 -5.30 8.68
N CYS A 108 -8.57 -4.76 7.62
CA CYS A 108 -8.77 -5.42 6.33
C CYS A 108 -7.68 -4.93 5.36
N GLY A 109 -6.73 -5.80 5.08
CA GLY A 109 -5.51 -5.51 4.32
C GLY A 109 -4.46 -6.56 4.63
N VAL A 110 -3.18 -6.25 4.44
CA VAL A 110 -2.07 -7.19 4.68
C VAL A 110 -1.39 -6.98 6.03
N SER A 111 -0.71 -8.02 6.52
CA SER A 111 -0.12 -8.15 7.87
C SER A 111 0.70 -6.95 8.32
N PHE A 112 1.58 -6.40 7.47
CA PHE A 112 2.44 -5.28 7.83
C PHE A 112 1.66 -3.98 8.16
N MET A 113 0.43 -3.84 7.67
CA MET A 113 -0.45 -2.70 7.99
C MET A 113 -0.99 -2.82 9.42
N GLY A 114 -1.45 -4.02 9.81
CA GLY A 114 -1.86 -4.32 11.17
C GLY A 114 -0.70 -4.17 12.17
N GLU A 115 0.51 -4.61 11.79
CA GLU A 115 1.73 -4.38 12.58
C GLU A 115 2.00 -2.89 12.76
N SER A 116 1.89 -2.09 11.67
CA SER A 116 2.09 -0.64 11.73
C SER A 116 1.07 0.03 12.66
N ALA A 117 -0.21 -0.34 12.55
CA ALA A 117 -1.26 0.16 13.45
C ALA A 117 -0.97 -0.21 14.92
N LYS A 118 -0.49 -1.44 15.18
CA LYS A 118 -0.12 -1.89 16.53
C LYS A 118 1.12 -1.20 17.08
N ILE A 119 2.13 -0.94 16.24
CA ILE A 119 3.33 -0.20 16.63
C ILE A 119 2.98 1.23 17.04
N LEU A 120 2.09 1.88 16.30
CA LEU A 120 1.69 3.27 16.53
C LEU A 120 0.67 3.41 17.66
N SER A 121 -0.10 2.37 17.94
CA SER A 121 -1.14 2.34 18.98
C SER A 121 -1.00 1.08 19.85
N PRO A 122 0.06 1.01 20.66
CA PRO A 122 0.40 -0.21 21.43
C PRO A 122 -0.65 -0.57 22.49
N GLU A 123 -1.50 0.37 22.89
CA GLU A 123 -2.60 0.16 23.83
C GLU A 123 -3.83 -0.50 23.20
N LYS A 124 -3.97 -0.41 21.86
CA LYS A 124 -5.13 -0.96 21.15
C LYS A 124 -4.96 -2.44 20.80
N THR A 125 -6.05 -3.15 20.70
CA THR A 125 -6.10 -4.49 20.11
C THR A 125 -6.25 -4.35 18.61
N VAL A 126 -5.29 -4.88 17.84
CA VAL A 126 -5.36 -4.92 16.36
C VAL A 126 -5.53 -6.36 15.92
N ILE A 127 -6.58 -6.61 15.16
CA ILE A 127 -6.97 -7.93 14.64
C ILE A 127 -6.97 -7.85 13.12
N MET A 128 -6.19 -8.72 12.46
CA MET A 128 -6.28 -8.90 11.01
C MET A 128 -7.55 -9.67 10.67
N ALA A 129 -8.35 -9.15 9.72
CA ALA A 129 -9.58 -9.80 9.27
C ALA A 129 -9.30 -11.19 8.66
N ASP A 130 -8.22 -11.31 7.91
CA ASP A 130 -7.68 -12.59 7.42
C ASP A 130 -6.22 -12.77 7.84
N ARG A 131 -5.92 -13.86 8.55
CA ARG A 131 -4.56 -14.18 9.01
C ARG A 131 -3.60 -14.58 7.87
N SER A 132 -4.13 -14.95 6.72
CA SER A 132 -3.33 -15.32 5.55
C SER A 132 -2.99 -14.12 4.66
N ALA A 133 -3.57 -12.95 4.95
CA ALA A 133 -3.28 -11.73 4.22
C ALA A 133 -1.86 -11.25 4.52
N ASP A 134 -0.96 -11.42 3.55
CA ASP A 134 0.46 -11.11 3.69
C ASP A 134 1.04 -10.57 2.39
N CYS A 135 1.99 -9.66 2.49
CA CYS A 135 2.64 -9.04 1.33
C CYS A 135 3.98 -9.72 1.05
N PRO A 136 4.16 -10.39 -0.11
CA PRO A 136 5.43 -11.02 -0.45
C PRO A 136 6.63 -10.05 -0.43
N MET A 137 6.40 -8.79 -0.84
CA MET A 137 7.44 -7.76 -0.82
C MET A 137 7.95 -7.48 0.59
N ALA A 138 7.10 -7.60 1.62
CA ALA A 138 7.48 -7.34 3.01
C ALA A 138 8.59 -8.30 3.52
N HIS A 139 8.80 -9.43 2.83
CA HIS A 139 9.81 -10.43 3.14
C HIS A 139 11.05 -10.37 2.21
N MET A 140 11.13 -9.37 1.32
CA MET A 140 12.23 -9.26 0.35
C MET A 140 13.44 -8.48 0.88
N VAL A 141 13.53 -8.26 2.18
CA VAL A 141 14.71 -7.67 2.83
C VAL A 141 14.93 -8.35 4.17
N GLU A 142 16.19 -8.58 4.53
CA GLU A 142 16.61 -9.19 5.77
C GLU A 142 17.37 -8.19 6.64
N VAL A 143 17.31 -8.38 7.96
CA VAL A 143 18.02 -7.54 8.95
C VAL A 143 19.52 -7.54 8.70
N GLU A 144 20.06 -8.70 8.31
CA GLU A 144 21.48 -8.88 7.99
C GLU A 144 21.93 -7.94 6.88
N LYS A 145 21.10 -7.77 5.82
CA LYS A 145 21.40 -6.84 4.71
C LYS A 145 21.50 -5.40 5.19
N ILE A 146 20.59 -4.99 6.09
CA ILE A 146 20.65 -3.64 6.67
C ILE A 146 21.97 -3.44 7.44
N ARG A 147 22.38 -4.44 8.21
CA ARG A 147 23.63 -4.39 8.99
C ARG A 147 24.88 -4.38 8.11
N GLU A 148 24.87 -5.11 6.99
CA GLU A 148 25.94 -5.08 5.99
C GLU A 148 26.09 -3.70 5.38
N VAL A 149 24.99 -3.10 4.89
CA VAL A 149 25.01 -1.76 4.30
C VAL A 149 25.48 -0.70 5.31
N ARG A 150 25.06 -0.80 6.58
CA ARG A 150 25.54 0.12 7.63
C ARG A 150 27.04 -0.01 7.94
N LYS A 151 27.66 -1.19 7.71
CA LYS A 151 29.12 -1.34 7.84
C LYS A 151 29.85 -0.67 6.70
N GLU A 152 29.33 -0.75 5.49
CA GLU A 152 29.91 -0.16 4.29
C GLU A 152 29.69 1.36 4.25
N TYR A 153 28.51 1.83 4.68
CA TYR A 153 28.10 3.24 4.72
C TYR A 153 27.68 3.63 6.15
N PRO A 154 28.62 4.02 7.02
CA PRO A 154 28.33 4.25 8.45
C PRO A 154 27.26 5.32 8.72
N ASP A 155 27.14 6.33 7.86
CA ASP A 155 26.17 7.42 7.99
C ASP A 155 24.91 7.23 7.13
N VAL A 156 24.67 6.02 6.59
CA VAL A 156 23.51 5.75 5.75
C VAL A 156 22.20 5.89 6.53
N ALA A 157 21.22 6.55 5.93
CA ALA A 157 19.86 6.49 6.41
C ALA A 157 19.13 5.32 5.77
N VAL A 158 18.65 4.39 6.60
CA VAL A 158 17.78 3.28 6.16
C VAL A 158 16.35 3.77 6.10
N VAL A 159 15.86 3.98 4.89
CA VAL A 159 14.49 4.43 4.60
C VAL A 159 13.64 3.22 4.28
N CYS A 160 12.77 2.85 5.19
CA CYS A 160 11.92 1.68 5.09
C CYS A 160 10.54 2.05 4.54
N TYR A 161 10.21 1.56 3.37
CA TYR A 161 8.82 1.55 2.94
C TYR A 161 8.00 0.64 3.87
N VAL A 162 6.83 1.11 4.34
CA VAL A 162 6.02 0.43 5.37
C VAL A 162 5.61 -0.99 4.98
N ASN A 163 5.71 -1.35 3.68
CA ASN A 163 5.50 -2.69 3.16
C ASN A 163 6.66 -3.63 3.55
N SER A 164 6.95 -3.69 4.84
CA SER A 164 8.02 -4.45 5.46
C SER A 164 7.54 -5.00 6.80
N MET A 165 8.15 -6.09 7.26
CA MET A 165 7.88 -6.68 8.57
C MET A 165 8.34 -5.75 9.71
N ALA A 166 7.73 -5.91 10.88
CA ALA A 166 8.04 -5.09 12.07
C ALA A 166 9.52 -5.12 12.47
N GLU A 167 10.21 -6.26 12.28
CA GLU A 167 11.64 -6.40 12.56
C GLU A 167 12.50 -5.52 11.66
N ILE A 168 12.14 -5.35 10.39
CA ILE A 168 12.82 -4.49 9.44
C ILE A 168 12.60 -3.01 9.80
N LYS A 169 11.35 -2.65 10.16
CA LYS A 169 11.02 -1.31 10.65
C LYS A 169 11.83 -0.95 11.90
N ALA A 170 12.07 -1.92 12.80
CA ALA A 170 12.83 -1.70 14.03
C ALA A 170 14.34 -1.44 13.80
N GLU A 171 14.89 -1.92 12.70
CA GLU A 171 16.29 -1.69 12.30
C GLU A 171 16.45 -0.47 11.36
N SER A 172 15.34 0.18 10.97
CA SER A 172 15.33 1.33 10.06
C SER A 172 15.35 2.66 10.82
N ASP A 173 15.82 3.72 10.15
CA ASP A 173 15.87 5.08 10.73
C ASP A 173 14.52 5.79 10.57
N VAL A 174 13.84 5.55 9.43
CA VAL A 174 12.53 6.14 9.15
C VAL A 174 11.68 5.21 8.30
N CYS A 175 10.37 5.16 8.61
CA CYS A 175 9.37 4.49 7.80
C CYS A 175 8.61 5.50 6.94
N VAL A 176 8.38 5.14 5.68
CA VAL A 176 7.70 5.98 4.68
C VAL A 176 6.61 5.20 3.96
N THR A 177 5.71 5.94 3.31
CA THR A 177 4.75 5.40 2.34
C THR A 177 4.99 6.02 0.97
N SER A 178 4.35 5.49 -0.08
CA SER A 178 4.42 6.09 -1.42
C SER A 178 3.96 7.56 -1.45
N SER A 179 3.07 7.96 -0.54
CA SER A 179 2.55 9.34 -0.46
C SER A 179 3.52 10.33 0.18
N ASN A 180 4.42 9.91 1.07
CA ASN A 180 5.28 10.83 1.82
C ASN A 180 6.79 10.61 1.64
N ALA A 181 7.23 9.53 0.99
CA ALA A 181 8.64 9.17 0.86
C ALA A 181 9.51 10.29 0.28
N LEU A 182 9.07 10.93 -0.80
CA LEU A 182 9.81 12.03 -1.42
C LEU A 182 10.03 13.21 -0.45
N LYS A 183 8.97 13.60 0.27
CA LYS A 183 9.03 14.72 1.23
C LYS A 183 9.98 14.42 2.38
N ILE A 184 9.98 13.18 2.87
CA ILE A 184 10.82 12.73 3.98
C ILE A 184 12.28 12.64 3.55
N VAL A 185 12.56 11.94 2.44
CA VAL A 185 13.92 11.74 1.94
C VAL A 185 14.62 13.07 1.66
N LYS A 186 13.90 14.06 1.10
CA LYS A 186 14.44 15.42 0.92
C LYS A 186 14.88 16.12 2.22
N LYS A 187 14.26 15.78 3.34
CA LYS A 187 14.56 16.40 4.64
C LYS A 187 15.64 15.65 5.45
N LEU A 188 15.99 14.43 5.07
CA LEU A 188 17.04 13.68 5.75
C LEU A 188 18.40 14.39 5.54
N PRO A 189 19.21 14.53 6.60
CA PRO A 189 20.54 15.13 6.48
C PRO A 189 21.54 14.21 5.75
N ASN A 190 21.32 12.90 5.79
CA ASN A 190 22.21 11.88 5.25
C ASN A 190 22.33 11.99 3.73
N LYS A 191 23.56 11.83 3.22
CA LYS A 191 23.84 11.78 1.79
C LYS A 191 23.50 10.42 1.20
N ASP A 192 23.81 9.36 1.95
CA ASP A 192 23.59 7.98 1.56
C ASP A 192 22.24 7.51 2.06
N ILE A 193 21.42 6.95 1.18
CA ILE A 193 20.07 6.46 1.47
C ILE A 193 19.99 4.99 1.07
N PHE A 194 19.76 4.10 2.01
CA PHE A 194 19.38 2.72 1.73
C PHE A 194 17.86 2.62 1.72
N PHE A 195 17.28 2.52 0.52
CA PHE A 195 15.83 2.44 0.35
C PHE A 195 15.38 0.97 0.24
N ILE A 196 14.50 0.56 1.13
CA ILE A 196 14.00 -0.81 1.26
C ILE A 196 12.48 -0.85 1.42
N PRO A 197 11.79 -1.95 1.07
CA PRO A 197 12.27 -3.08 0.27
C PRO A 197 12.14 -2.83 -1.23
N ASP A 198 11.28 -1.90 -1.69
CA ASP A 198 10.88 -1.72 -3.10
C ASP A 198 11.90 -0.90 -3.89
N GLU A 199 12.53 -1.55 -4.89
CA GLU A 199 13.50 -0.93 -5.77
C GLU A 199 12.85 0.14 -6.68
N ASN A 200 11.65 -0.11 -7.21
CA ASN A 200 11.02 0.79 -8.18
C ASN A 200 10.63 2.11 -7.53
N LEU A 201 9.97 2.06 -6.36
CA LEU A 201 9.68 3.25 -5.57
C LEU A 201 10.98 3.98 -5.20
N GLY A 202 12.01 3.25 -4.77
CA GLY A 202 13.32 3.82 -4.46
C GLY A 202 13.92 4.57 -5.66
N ARG A 203 13.91 3.97 -6.85
CA ARG A 203 14.40 4.59 -8.09
C ARG A 203 13.57 5.81 -8.51
N PHE A 204 12.25 5.74 -8.35
CA PHE A 204 11.37 6.89 -8.59
C PHE A 204 11.73 8.08 -7.69
N ILE A 205 11.97 7.82 -6.39
CA ILE A 205 12.40 8.87 -5.45
C ILE A 205 13.79 9.40 -5.80
N ALA A 206 14.74 8.51 -6.10
CA ALA A 206 16.12 8.88 -6.46
C ALA A 206 16.19 9.84 -7.67
N LYS A 207 15.38 9.60 -8.71
CA LYS A 207 15.26 10.51 -9.87
C LYS A 207 14.86 11.95 -9.48
N LYS A 208 14.15 12.11 -8.32
CA LYS A 208 13.66 13.42 -7.83
C LYS A 208 14.54 14.05 -6.75
N VAL A 209 15.61 13.35 -6.33
CA VAL A 209 16.58 13.80 -5.30
C VAL A 209 17.99 13.41 -5.75
N PRO A 210 18.45 13.95 -6.90
CA PRO A 210 19.72 13.55 -7.53
C PRO A 210 20.96 13.91 -6.70
N GLU A 211 20.83 14.79 -5.72
CA GLU A 211 21.89 15.18 -4.79
C GLU A 211 22.23 14.11 -3.74
N LYS A 212 21.38 13.06 -3.60
CA LYS A 212 21.60 11.96 -2.69
C LYS A 212 22.06 10.70 -3.42
N HIS A 213 22.89 9.92 -2.77
CA HIS A 213 23.31 8.61 -3.26
C HIS A 213 22.36 7.54 -2.70
N PHE A 214 21.76 6.76 -3.60
CA PHE A 214 20.84 5.70 -3.24
C PHE A 214 21.46 4.33 -3.39
N ILE A 215 21.32 3.54 -2.35
CA ILE A 215 21.56 2.10 -2.34
C ILE A 215 20.18 1.44 -2.37
N PHE A 216 19.97 0.51 -3.31
CA PHE A 216 18.69 -0.14 -3.49
C PHE A 216 18.73 -1.58 -2.97
N ASN A 217 17.60 -2.02 -2.45
CA ASN A 217 17.27 -3.43 -2.30
C ASN A 217 16.61 -3.92 -3.59
N ASP A 218 16.68 -5.21 -3.89
CA ASP A 218 16.13 -5.82 -5.11
C ASP A 218 14.66 -6.30 -4.97
N GLY A 219 13.98 -5.85 -3.91
CA GLY A 219 12.57 -6.17 -3.68
C GLY A 219 11.62 -5.38 -4.60
N PHE A 220 10.43 -5.91 -4.81
CA PHE A 220 9.42 -5.32 -5.71
C PHE A 220 8.02 -5.81 -5.39
N CYS A 221 7.00 -5.01 -5.78
CA CYS A 221 5.63 -5.45 -5.82
C CYS A 221 5.35 -6.27 -7.07
N HIS A 222 4.95 -7.54 -6.91
CA HIS A 222 4.68 -8.44 -8.03
C HIS A 222 3.50 -7.95 -8.91
N VAL A 223 2.53 -7.24 -8.33
CA VAL A 223 1.40 -6.68 -9.08
C VAL A 223 1.87 -5.55 -9.98
N HIS A 224 2.54 -4.54 -9.42
CA HIS A 224 3.01 -3.38 -10.19
C HIS A 224 4.09 -3.75 -11.20
N LYS A 225 4.99 -4.67 -10.87
CA LYS A 225 6.00 -5.20 -11.80
C LYS A 225 5.41 -6.02 -12.95
N SER A 226 4.20 -6.55 -12.79
CA SER A 226 3.51 -7.28 -13.86
C SER A 226 2.80 -6.39 -14.88
N ILE A 227 2.74 -5.08 -14.63
CA ILE A 227 2.27 -4.08 -15.59
C ILE A 227 3.45 -3.78 -16.53
N HIS A 228 3.26 -3.97 -17.83
CA HIS A 228 4.30 -3.77 -18.84
C HIS A 228 4.02 -2.55 -19.70
N ALA A 229 5.07 -1.86 -20.12
CA ALA A 229 4.98 -0.67 -20.99
C ALA A 229 4.21 -0.96 -22.31
N GLU A 230 4.37 -2.18 -22.86
CA GLU A 230 3.63 -2.62 -24.04
C GLU A 230 2.12 -2.69 -23.81
N ASP A 231 1.68 -3.09 -22.62
CA ASP A 231 0.25 -3.16 -22.28
C ASP A 231 -0.32 -1.75 -22.12
N VAL A 232 0.45 -0.82 -21.56
CA VAL A 232 0.07 0.61 -21.48
C VAL A 232 -0.07 1.20 -22.89
N LYS A 233 0.90 0.96 -23.78
CA LYS A 233 0.86 1.45 -25.18
C LYS A 233 -0.35 0.92 -25.91
N LYS A 234 -0.62 -0.39 -25.83
CA LYS A 234 -1.81 -1.00 -26.44
C LYS A 234 -3.12 -0.45 -25.89
N ALA A 235 -3.20 -0.23 -24.57
CA ALA A 235 -4.36 0.38 -23.95
C ALA A 235 -4.56 1.82 -24.42
N LYS A 236 -3.46 2.58 -24.59
CA LYS A 236 -3.48 3.95 -25.11
C LYS A 236 -3.88 4.01 -26.60
N GLU A 237 -3.51 3.01 -27.40
CA GLU A 237 -4.01 2.88 -28.80
C GLU A 237 -5.52 2.67 -28.85
N LEU A 238 -6.09 1.93 -27.90
CA LEU A 238 -7.54 1.70 -27.82
C LEU A 238 -8.30 2.89 -27.22
N HIS A 239 -7.64 3.69 -26.37
CA HIS A 239 -8.18 4.85 -25.67
C HIS A 239 -7.22 6.03 -25.78
N PRO A 240 -7.06 6.64 -26.98
CA PRO A 240 -6.08 7.72 -27.21
C PRO A 240 -6.30 8.94 -26.32
N GLU A 241 -7.56 9.20 -25.92
CA GLU A 241 -7.97 10.30 -25.05
C GLU A 241 -7.67 10.05 -23.56
N ALA A 242 -7.38 8.79 -23.18
CA ALA A 242 -7.27 8.43 -21.76
C ALA A 242 -6.00 8.98 -21.12
N VAL A 243 -6.11 9.50 -19.91
CA VAL A 243 -4.97 9.87 -19.05
C VAL A 243 -4.43 8.65 -18.33
N VAL A 244 -3.12 8.46 -18.35
CA VAL A 244 -2.44 7.32 -17.72
C VAL A 244 -2.01 7.70 -16.30
N LEU A 245 -2.57 7.02 -15.30
CA LEU A 245 -2.24 7.21 -13.89
C LEU A 245 -1.49 5.98 -13.36
N ALA A 246 -0.28 6.16 -12.81
CA ALA A 246 0.56 5.06 -12.37
C ALA A 246 1.01 5.19 -10.91
N HIS A 247 1.09 4.04 -10.24
CA HIS A 247 1.70 3.96 -8.91
C HIS A 247 3.24 3.89 -9.03
N PRO A 248 4.01 4.55 -8.15
CA PRO A 248 5.47 4.60 -8.25
C PRO A 248 6.19 3.25 -8.02
N GLU A 249 5.48 2.18 -7.64
CA GLU A 249 5.99 0.80 -7.63
C GLU A 249 6.03 0.16 -9.03
N CYS A 250 5.47 0.80 -10.05
CA CYS A 250 5.62 0.36 -11.44
C CYS A 250 7.07 0.55 -11.91
N THR A 251 7.47 -0.23 -12.90
CA THR A 251 8.79 -0.14 -13.53
C THR A 251 9.00 1.21 -14.21
N GLY A 252 10.26 1.63 -14.35
CA GLY A 252 10.59 2.95 -14.88
C GLY A 252 10.04 3.24 -16.26
N ASP A 253 9.99 2.23 -17.14
CA ASP A 253 9.45 2.31 -18.50
C ASP A 253 7.91 2.54 -18.52
N VAL A 254 7.18 2.00 -17.54
CA VAL A 254 5.75 2.29 -17.34
C VAL A 254 5.57 3.71 -16.81
N LEU A 255 6.40 4.13 -15.85
CA LEU A 255 6.33 5.48 -15.28
C LEU A 255 6.64 6.58 -16.31
N GLU A 256 7.46 6.28 -17.32
CA GLU A 256 7.75 7.20 -18.44
C GLU A 256 6.56 7.38 -19.40
N LEU A 257 5.61 6.47 -19.41
CA LEU A 257 4.37 6.56 -20.18
C LEU A 257 3.20 7.18 -19.40
N ALA A 258 3.38 7.40 -18.10
CA ALA A 258 2.33 7.93 -17.22
C ALA A 258 2.23 9.46 -17.31
N ASP A 259 1.02 9.98 -17.43
CA ASP A 259 0.71 11.40 -17.34
C ASP A 259 0.78 11.88 -15.88
N PHE A 260 0.48 10.99 -14.94
CA PHE A 260 0.60 11.25 -13.51
C PHE A 260 1.13 10.02 -12.76
N VAL A 261 2.06 10.26 -11.83
CA VAL A 261 2.60 9.22 -10.93
C VAL A 261 2.39 9.65 -9.48
N GLY A 262 1.67 8.82 -8.73
CA GLY A 262 1.35 9.10 -7.33
C GLY A 262 0.90 7.87 -6.54
N SER A 263 0.76 8.04 -5.22
CA SER A 263 0.17 7.01 -4.35
C SER A 263 -1.27 6.70 -4.73
N THR A 264 -1.84 5.64 -4.17
CA THR A 264 -3.24 5.27 -4.44
C THR A 264 -4.21 6.42 -4.14
N SER A 265 -4.08 7.09 -2.99
CA SER A 265 -4.88 8.26 -2.66
C SER A 265 -4.69 9.41 -3.67
N GLN A 266 -3.44 9.68 -4.08
CA GLN A 266 -3.15 10.72 -5.07
C GLN A 266 -3.71 10.40 -6.45
N ILE A 267 -3.73 9.14 -6.86
CA ILE A 267 -4.38 8.67 -8.10
C ILE A 267 -5.89 8.94 -8.03
N ILE A 268 -6.53 8.57 -6.92
CA ILE A 268 -7.96 8.81 -6.71
C ILE A 268 -8.26 10.32 -6.74
N ASP A 269 -7.47 11.11 -6.03
CA ASP A 269 -7.64 12.57 -5.95
C ASP A 269 -7.44 13.23 -7.31
N TYR A 270 -6.42 12.82 -8.07
CA TYR A 270 -6.18 13.31 -9.42
C TYR A 270 -7.37 13.01 -10.33
N ALA A 271 -7.82 11.75 -10.35
CA ALA A 271 -8.95 11.33 -11.17
C ALA A 271 -10.24 12.06 -10.77
N THR A 272 -10.44 12.35 -9.48
CA THR A 272 -11.64 13.02 -8.98
C THR A 272 -11.65 14.51 -9.33
N ASN A 273 -10.52 15.19 -9.20
CA ASN A 273 -10.41 16.64 -9.43
C ASN A 273 -10.11 17.03 -10.89
N SER A 274 -9.79 16.07 -11.75
CA SER A 274 -9.52 16.31 -13.18
C SER A 274 -10.82 16.49 -13.96
N ASP A 275 -10.79 17.33 -15.00
CA ASP A 275 -11.88 17.48 -15.98
C ASP A 275 -11.93 16.31 -16.96
N GLU A 276 -10.88 15.51 -17.05
CA GLU A 276 -10.77 14.34 -17.92
C GLU A 276 -11.78 13.26 -17.54
N LYS A 277 -12.22 12.50 -18.55
CA LYS A 277 -13.32 11.53 -18.39
C LYS A 277 -12.88 10.08 -18.56
N VAL A 278 -11.68 9.85 -19.07
CA VAL A 278 -11.19 8.50 -19.40
C VAL A 278 -9.79 8.33 -18.82
N PHE A 279 -9.57 7.24 -18.08
CA PHE A 279 -8.31 6.98 -17.39
C PHE A 279 -7.86 5.54 -17.60
N LEU A 280 -6.56 5.36 -17.82
CA LEU A 280 -5.85 4.09 -17.73
C LEU A 280 -5.15 3.99 -16.38
N ILE A 281 -5.46 2.96 -15.63
CA ILE A 281 -5.01 2.82 -14.25
C ILE A 281 -3.92 1.76 -14.15
N CYS A 282 -2.69 2.19 -13.83
CA CYS A 282 -1.53 1.34 -13.65
C CYS A 282 -1.26 1.13 -12.14
N THR A 283 -2.21 0.49 -11.45
CA THR A 283 -2.08 0.03 -10.07
C THR A 283 -3.02 -1.16 -9.80
N GLU A 284 -3.12 -1.62 -8.57
CA GLU A 284 -3.95 -2.75 -8.16
C GLU A 284 -5.45 -2.46 -8.37
N MET A 285 -6.20 -3.48 -8.81
CA MET A 285 -7.59 -3.34 -9.29
C MET A 285 -8.60 -2.94 -8.20
N GLY A 286 -8.36 -3.21 -6.93
CA GLY A 286 -9.29 -2.85 -5.84
C GLY A 286 -9.59 -1.36 -5.78
N VAL A 287 -8.67 -0.52 -6.26
CA VAL A 287 -8.87 0.94 -6.35
C VAL A 287 -10.08 1.34 -7.21
N PHE A 288 -10.47 0.48 -8.16
CA PHE A 288 -11.60 0.77 -9.06
C PHE A 288 -12.93 0.96 -8.31
N TYR A 289 -13.11 0.26 -7.19
CA TYR A 289 -14.31 0.44 -6.37
C TYR A 289 -14.45 1.91 -5.95
N GLU A 290 -13.43 2.47 -5.34
CA GLU A 290 -13.43 3.86 -4.87
C GLU A 290 -13.48 4.87 -6.03
N LEU A 291 -12.74 4.62 -7.10
CA LEU A 291 -12.74 5.47 -8.30
C LEU A 291 -14.16 5.58 -8.90
N LEU A 292 -14.86 4.47 -9.01
CA LEU A 292 -16.23 4.43 -9.56
C LEU A 292 -17.27 5.02 -8.61
N GLN A 293 -17.11 4.82 -7.28
CA GLN A 293 -18.01 5.43 -6.30
C GLN A 293 -17.91 6.96 -6.30
N LYS A 294 -16.69 7.50 -6.37
CA LYS A 294 -16.47 8.95 -6.38
C LYS A 294 -16.76 9.61 -7.73
N ASN A 295 -16.63 8.86 -8.83
CA ASN A 295 -16.70 9.40 -10.19
C ASN A 295 -17.58 8.54 -11.10
N PRO A 296 -18.88 8.43 -10.86
CA PRO A 296 -19.77 7.53 -11.60
C PRO A 296 -19.91 7.89 -13.09
N GLU A 297 -19.55 9.12 -13.50
CA GLU A 297 -19.59 9.61 -14.87
C GLU A 297 -18.27 9.40 -15.64
N LYS A 298 -17.19 8.94 -14.97
CA LYS A 298 -15.87 8.72 -15.56
C LYS A 298 -15.66 7.25 -15.92
N LYS A 299 -14.74 7.00 -16.84
CA LYS A 299 -14.39 5.64 -17.29
C LYS A 299 -12.97 5.32 -16.86
N PHE A 300 -12.81 4.16 -16.26
CA PHE A 300 -11.53 3.66 -15.77
C PHE A 300 -11.24 2.30 -16.39
N PHE A 301 -10.04 2.12 -16.91
CA PHE A 301 -9.61 0.89 -17.55
C PHE A 301 -8.30 0.40 -16.93
N SER A 302 -8.20 -0.90 -16.69
CA SER A 302 -6.94 -1.56 -16.38
C SER A 302 -6.08 -1.71 -17.65
N VAL A 303 -4.77 -1.68 -17.51
CA VAL A 303 -3.83 -1.78 -18.63
C VAL A 303 -3.31 -3.20 -18.85
N GLY A 304 -3.53 -4.12 -17.93
CA GLY A 304 -3.05 -5.50 -18.02
C GLY A 304 -4.02 -6.49 -17.39
N HIS A 305 -3.67 -7.78 -17.50
CA HIS A 305 -4.51 -8.87 -17.00
C HIS A 305 -4.14 -9.33 -15.57
N ARG A 306 -3.12 -8.74 -14.94
CA ARG A 306 -2.52 -9.22 -13.68
C ARG A 306 -2.45 -8.16 -12.60
N GLN A 307 -3.30 -7.14 -12.66
CA GLN A 307 -3.34 -6.04 -11.68
C GLN A 307 -4.11 -6.39 -10.40
N PHE A 308 -4.15 -7.65 -10.04
CA PHE A 308 -4.86 -8.17 -8.87
C PHE A 308 -3.88 -8.76 -7.86
N CYS A 309 -4.04 -8.38 -6.58
CA CYS A 309 -3.27 -8.92 -5.47
C CYS A 309 -4.11 -9.95 -4.69
N PRO A 310 -3.83 -11.27 -4.81
CA PRO A 310 -4.59 -12.30 -4.09
C PRO A 310 -4.36 -12.27 -2.56
N ASN A 311 -3.39 -11.50 -2.12
CA ASN A 311 -3.02 -11.41 -0.70
C ASN A 311 -3.70 -10.25 0.04
N MET A 312 -4.29 -9.31 -0.69
CA MET A 312 -5.01 -8.18 -0.09
C MET A 312 -6.44 -8.63 0.24
N LYS A 313 -6.74 -8.79 1.55
CA LYS A 313 -8.00 -9.35 2.04
C LYS A 313 -8.53 -8.59 3.25
#